data_d420acd4c9f49eb21600fa5ba5972064
#
_entry.id   d420acd4c9f49eb21600fa5ba5972064
#
_cell.length_a   1.000
_cell.length_b   1.000
_cell.length_c   1.000
_cell.angle_alpha   90.00
_cell.angle_beta   90.00
_cell.angle_gamma   90.00
#
_symmetry.space_group_name_H-M   'P 1'
#
loop_
_entity.id
_entity.type
_entity.pdbx_description
1 polymer ?
#
loop_
_entity_poly.entity_id
_entity_poly.type
_entity_poly.pdbx_seq_one_letter_code
_entity_poly.pdbx_strand_id
1 'polypeptide(L)'
;MHPRHIVRKNGNIVKNADSRLQYLLGNRPNPLMTASEFLEKITAQYYCYNNLFVYVQRDMNGNVMALWPLNFASTELFEDDKGNLYCKFFFGSGEQATVPYGELIHIRRHFCRDELFGDPEGKILAEDINLLKAVKTAVINVVKNFTKLRGIIQWTGTVRPEDQESMWRKFVDSFAGPSNGSGALLIFS
;
A
#
# COMPACT_ATOMS: atom_id res chain seq x y z
N MET A 1 -8.98 -7.51 -22.28
CA MET A 1 -9.01 -8.97 -22.52
C MET A 1 -10.05 -9.54 -21.58
N HIS A 2 -11.13 -10.15 -22.06
CA HIS A 2 -12.16 -10.68 -21.17
C HIS A 2 -11.90 -12.16 -20.91
N PRO A 3 -11.96 -12.62 -19.65
CA PRO A 3 -11.87 -14.05 -19.31
C PRO A 3 -13.03 -14.80 -19.97
N ARG A 4 -12.74 -16.01 -20.45
CA ARG A 4 -13.73 -16.87 -21.11
C ARG A 4 -13.73 -18.23 -20.47
N HIS A 5 -14.93 -18.77 -20.23
CA HIS A 5 -15.08 -20.15 -19.80
C HIS A 5 -14.94 -21.06 -21.02
N ILE A 6 -13.93 -21.93 -21.00
CA ILE A 6 -13.64 -22.87 -22.07
C ILE A 6 -13.86 -24.28 -21.55
N VAL A 7 -14.77 -25.00 -22.17
CA VAL A 7 -14.95 -26.42 -21.89
C VAL A 7 -14.20 -27.22 -22.98
N ARG A 8 -13.36 -28.16 -22.55
CA ARG A 8 -12.70 -29.10 -23.45
C ARG A 8 -13.52 -30.39 -23.51
N LYS A 9 -13.93 -30.80 -24.71
CA LYS A 9 -14.57 -32.06 -24.98
C LYS A 9 -13.70 -32.83 -25.98
N ASN A 10 -13.23 -34.02 -25.61
CA ASN A 10 -12.35 -34.88 -26.43
C ASN A 10 -11.09 -34.13 -26.95
N GLY A 11 -10.44 -33.32 -26.11
CA GLY A 11 -9.25 -32.57 -26.50
C GLY A 11 -9.52 -31.28 -27.29
N ASN A 12 -10.70 -31.10 -27.86
CA ASN A 12 -11.08 -29.91 -28.61
C ASN A 12 -11.68 -28.83 -27.71
N ILE A 13 -11.29 -27.57 -27.96
CA ILE A 13 -11.84 -26.42 -27.25
C ILE A 13 -13.23 -26.15 -27.83
N VAL A 14 -14.26 -26.37 -27.01
CA VAL A 14 -15.61 -25.91 -27.33
C VAL A 14 -15.69 -24.45 -26.92
N LYS A 15 -15.71 -23.54 -27.87
CA LYS A 15 -15.92 -22.12 -27.64
C LYS A 15 -17.32 -21.91 -27.03
N ASN A 16 -17.35 -21.11 -25.93
CA ASN A 16 -18.54 -20.57 -25.30
C ASN A 16 -19.44 -21.64 -24.67
N ALA A 17 -19.01 -22.21 -23.56
CA ALA A 17 -20.00 -22.70 -22.61
C ALA A 17 -20.77 -21.46 -22.11
N ASP A 18 -22.04 -21.37 -22.48
CA ASP A 18 -22.95 -20.35 -21.95
C ASP A 18 -23.20 -20.71 -20.48
N SER A 19 -22.28 -20.29 -19.63
CA SER A 19 -22.29 -20.59 -18.22
C SER A 19 -22.44 -19.31 -17.42
N ARG A 20 -23.07 -19.40 -16.27
CA ARG A 20 -23.18 -18.28 -15.34
C ARG A 20 -21.81 -17.66 -15.00
N LEU A 21 -20.77 -18.49 -14.93
CA LEU A 21 -19.39 -18.02 -14.73
C LEU A 21 -18.91 -17.13 -15.89
N GLN A 22 -19.26 -17.47 -17.13
CA GLN A 22 -18.95 -16.61 -18.29
C GLN A 22 -19.60 -15.24 -18.16
N TYR A 23 -20.87 -15.21 -17.72
CA TYR A 23 -21.58 -13.96 -17.48
C TYR A 23 -20.96 -13.14 -16.35
N LEU A 24 -20.66 -13.77 -15.21
CA LEU A 24 -20.05 -13.11 -14.05
C LEU A 24 -18.69 -12.51 -14.38
N LEU A 25 -17.83 -13.25 -15.06
CA LEU A 25 -16.47 -12.80 -15.40
C LEU A 25 -16.43 -11.87 -16.61
N GLY A 26 -17.41 -11.95 -17.51
CA GLY A 26 -17.44 -11.13 -18.72
C GLY A 26 -18.27 -9.85 -18.64
N ASN A 27 -19.32 -9.86 -17.80
CA ASN A 27 -20.28 -8.75 -17.72
C ASN A 27 -20.37 -8.14 -16.32
N ARG A 28 -20.95 -8.89 -15.37
CA ARG A 28 -21.19 -8.39 -14.00
C ARG A 28 -20.90 -9.47 -12.97
N PRO A 29 -19.77 -9.36 -12.25
CA PRO A 29 -19.45 -10.28 -11.15
C PRO A 29 -20.35 -10.11 -9.92
N ASN A 30 -20.90 -8.92 -9.71
CA ASN A 30 -21.87 -8.61 -8.65
C ASN A 30 -22.75 -7.42 -9.07
N PRO A 31 -23.85 -7.11 -8.33
CA PRO A 31 -24.76 -6.03 -8.68
C PRO A 31 -24.14 -4.63 -8.68
N LEU A 32 -23.03 -4.42 -7.96
CA LEU A 32 -22.40 -3.11 -7.77
C LEU A 32 -21.28 -2.81 -8.77
N MET A 33 -20.77 -3.83 -9.49
CA MET A 33 -19.58 -3.69 -10.33
C MET A 33 -19.78 -4.31 -11.70
N THR A 34 -19.18 -3.70 -12.70
CA THR A 34 -18.94 -4.28 -14.01
C THR A 34 -17.72 -5.22 -13.97
N ALA A 35 -17.55 -6.06 -14.98
CA ALA A 35 -16.38 -6.94 -15.08
C ALA A 35 -15.05 -6.15 -15.16
N SER A 36 -15.06 -4.97 -15.81
CA SER A 36 -13.87 -4.13 -15.91
C SER A 36 -13.47 -3.53 -14.57
N GLU A 37 -14.43 -2.99 -13.82
CA GLU A 37 -14.20 -2.43 -12.47
C GLU A 37 -13.74 -3.51 -11.50
N PHE A 38 -14.31 -4.70 -11.60
CA PHE A 38 -13.88 -5.85 -10.81
C PHE A 38 -12.41 -6.22 -11.10
N LEU A 39 -12.05 -6.34 -12.38
CA LEU A 39 -10.68 -6.67 -12.79
C LEU A 39 -9.69 -5.59 -12.37
N GLU A 40 -10.06 -4.31 -12.50
CA GLU A 40 -9.25 -3.20 -12.03
C GLU A 40 -9.00 -3.28 -10.53
N LYS A 41 -10.07 -3.48 -9.75
CA LYS A 41 -10.00 -3.57 -8.29
C LYS A 41 -9.13 -4.75 -7.82
N ILE A 42 -9.34 -5.94 -8.37
CA ILE A 42 -8.55 -7.13 -7.98
C ILE A 42 -7.09 -6.98 -8.41
N THR A 43 -6.83 -6.36 -9.55
CA THR A 43 -5.46 -6.09 -10.02
C THR A 43 -4.75 -5.10 -9.10
N ALA A 44 -5.42 -4.01 -8.73
CA ALA A 44 -4.89 -3.04 -7.79
C ALA A 44 -4.58 -3.67 -6.43
N GLN A 45 -5.50 -4.47 -5.88
CA GLN A 45 -5.28 -5.17 -4.62
C GLN A 45 -4.11 -6.16 -4.70
N TYR A 46 -4.02 -6.92 -5.80
CA TYR A 46 -2.94 -7.88 -6.03
C TYR A 46 -1.55 -7.22 -6.01
N TYR A 47 -1.41 -6.05 -6.65
CA TYR A 47 -0.13 -5.33 -6.71
C TYR A 47 0.16 -4.50 -5.46
N CYS A 48 -0.86 -3.97 -4.78
CA CYS A 48 -0.65 -3.13 -3.61
C CYS A 48 -0.42 -3.92 -2.32
N TYR A 49 -1.11 -5.06 -2.19
CA TYR A 49 -1.15 -5.80 -0.91
C TYR A 49 -0.53 -7.19 -0.99
N ASN A 50 -0.17 -7.68 -2.19
CA ASN A 50 0.31 -9.04 -2.45
C ASN A 50 -0.64 -10.15 -1.97
N ASN A 51 -1.82 -9.79 -1.53
CA ASN A 51 -2.90 -10.67 -1.12
C ASN A 51 -4.21 -10.10 -1.62
N LEU A 52 -4.98 -10.95 -2.27
CA LEU A 52 -6.30 -10.63 -2.78
C LEU A 52 -7.28 -11.69 -2.32
N PHE A 53 -8.39 -11.28 -1.75
CA PHE A 53 -9.49 -12.18 -1.38
C PHE A 53 -10.76 -11.79 -2.13
N VAL A 54 -11.36 -12.79 -2.78
CA VAL A 54 -12.67 -12.66 -3.40
C VAL A 54 -13.62 -13.63 -2.73
N TYR A 55 -14.68 -13.12 -2.13
CA TYR A 55 -15.75 -13.94 -1.58
C TYR A 55 -16.64 -14.45 -2.70
N VAL A 56 -16.87 -15.76 -2.70
CA VAL A 56 -17.71 -16.45 -3.68
C VAL A 56 -19.08 -16.72 -3.07
N GLN A 57 -20.02 -15.84 -3.39
CA GLN A 57 -21.41 -16.04 -2.95
C GLN A 57 -22.07 -17.15 -3.75
N ARG A 58 -22.59 -18.17 -3.04
CA ARG A 58 -23.28 -19.32 -3.63
C ARG A 58 -24.76 -19.34 -3.23
N ASP A 59 -25.57 -20.00 -4.07
CA ASP A 59 -26.94 -20.33 -3.72
C ASP A 59 -27.01 -21.65 -2.90
N MET A 60 -28.21 -22.07 -2.49
CA MET A 60 -28.44 -23.30 -1.75
C MET A 60 -28.05 -24.57 -2.55
N ASN A 61 -27.95 -24.47 -3.87
CA ASN A 61 -27.54 -25.56 -4.76
C ASN A 61 -26.04 -25.56 -5.05
N GLY A 62 -25.27 -24.63 -4.43
CA GLY A 62 -23.82 -24.49 -4.63
C GLY A 62 -23.42 -23.72 -5.88
N ASN A 63 -24.36 -23.17 -6.66
CA ASN A 63 -24.05 -22.37 -7.84
C ASN A 63 -23.52 -21.00 -7.45
N VAL A 64 -22.53 -20.51 -8.18
CA VAL A 64 -21.96 -19.18 -7.96
C VAL A 64 -22.95 -18.11 -8.39
N MET A 65 -23.35 -17.25 -7.45
CA MET A 65 -24.27 -16.14 -7.67
C MET A 65 -23.55 -14.83 -7.92
N ALA A 66 -22.50 -14.56 -7.16
CA ALA A 66 -21.72 -13.32 -7.27
C ALA A 66 -20.29 -13.51 -6.76
N LEU A 67 -19.40 -12.61 -7.19
CA LEU A 67 -18.01 -12.51 -6.78
C LEU A 67 -17.76 -11.14 -6.15
N TRP A 68 -17.32 -11.14 -4.90
CA TRP A 68 -17.11 -9.92 -4.12
C TRP A 68 -15.65 -9.74 -3.74
N PRO A 69 -14.93 -8.79 -4.34
CA PRO A 69 -13.57 -8.48 -3.92
C PRO A 69 -13.62 -7.78 -2.56
N LEU A 70 -13.02 -8.40 -1.55
CA LEU A 70 -13.02 -7.92 -0.17
C LEU A 70 -12.00 -6.79 0.00
N ASN A 71 -12.42 -5.70 0.65
CA ASN A 71 -11.55 -4.61 1.03
C ASN A 71 -11.41 -4.61 2.55
N PHE A 72 -10.30 -5.12 3.05
CA PHE A 72 -10.04 -5.33 4.47
C PHE A 72 -8.79 -4.55 4.92
N ALA A 73 -8.73 -4.22 6.19
CA ALA A 73 -7.57 -3.59 6.83
C ALA A 73 -6.54 -4.64 7.28
N SER A 74 -7.04 -5.73 7.87
CA SER A 74 -6.22 -6.89 8.25
C SER A 74 -7.04 -8.17 8.16
N THR A 75 -6.36 -9.30 8.12
CA THR A 75 -7.00 -10.62 8.07
C THR A 75 -6.20 -11.61 8.91
N GLU A 76 -6.90 -12.57 9.50
CA GLU A 76 -6.36 -13.66 10.28
C GLU A 76 -6.93 -14.97 9.76
N LEU A 77 -6.08 -15.98 9.63
CA LEU A 77 -6.48 -17.35 9.34
C LEU A 77 -6.46 -18.15 10.65
N PHE A 78 -7.48 -18.91 10.88
CA PHE A 78 -7.55 -19.82 12.01
C PHE A 78 -8.24 -21.12 11.61
N GLU A 79 -7.92 -22.16 12.33
CA GLU A 79 -8.47 -23.51 12.16
C GLU A 79 -9.39 -23.82 13.33
N ASP A 80 -10.52 -24.45 13.06
CA ASP A 80 -11.43 -24.93 14.10
C ASP A 80 -10.94 -26.30 14.61
N ASP A 81 -11.51 -26.78 15.73
CA ASP A 81 -11.20 -28.09 16.35
C ASP A 81 -11.44 -29.28 15.40
N LYS A 82 -12.12 -29.06 14.27
CA LYS A 82 -12.42 -30.08 13.24
C LYS A 82 -11.50 -30.03 12.04
N GLY A 83 -10.52 -29.12 12.03
CA GLY A 83 -9.60 -28.94 10.92
C GLY A 83 -10.13 -28.08 9.78
N ASN A 84 -11.24 -27.35 9.97
CA ASN A 84 -11.75 -26.44 8.97
C ASN A 84 -11.07 -25.09 9.07
N LEU A 85 -10.59 -24.55 7.94
CA LEU A 85 -9.96 -23.26 7.87
C LEU A 85 -11.00 -22.14 7.69
N TYR A 86 -10.86 -21.10 8.48
CA TYR A 86 -11.65 -19.88 8.43
C TYR A 86 -10.75 -18.66 8.28
N CYS A 87 -11.25 -17.65 7.59
CA CYS A 87 -10.60 -16.37 7.43
C CYS A 87 -11.44 -15.29 8.12
N LYS A 88 -10.83 -14.59 9.07
CA LYS A 88 -11.45 -13.47 9.76
C LYS A 88 -10.91 -12.18 9.16
N PHE A 89 -11.81 -11.34 8.69
CA PHE A 89 -11.51 -10.04 8.11
C PHE A 89 -11.87 -8.93 9.07
N PHE A 90 -10.97 -7.96 9.18
CA PHE A 90 -11.19 -6.72 9.92
C PHE A 90 -11.33 -5.59 8.89
N PHE A 91 -12.47 -4.92 8.89
CA PHE A 91 -12.72 -3.81 7.99
C PHE A 91 -12.36 -2.47 8.62
N GLY A 92 -12.05 -1.47 7.79
CA GLY A 92 -11.71 -0.13 8.25
C GLY A 92 -12.86 0.57 8.99
N SER A 93 -14.10 0.08 8.85
CA SER A 93 -15.28 0.52 9.60
C SER A 93 -15.31 0.04 11.06
N GLY A 94 -14.41 -0.88 11.46
CA GLY A 94 -14.44 -1.57 12.74
C GLY A 94 -15.27 -2.85 12.75
N GLU A 95 -15.96 -3.16 11.66
CA GLU A 95 -16.70 -4.40 11.49
C GLU A 95 -15.76 -5.59 11.28
N GLN A 96 -16.24 -6.78 11.64
CA GLN A 96 -15.53 -8.03 11.47
C GLN A 96 -16.44 -9.05 10.78
N ALA A 97 -15.87 -9.84 9.89
CA ALA A 97 -16.56 -10.96 9.27
C ALA A 97 -15.67 -12.20 9.27
N THR A 98 -16.26 -13.34 9.57
CA THR A 98 -15.60 -14.64 9.50
C THR A 98 -16.22 -15.44 8.38
N VAL A 99 -15.37 -15.92 7.47
CA VAL A 99 -15.81 -16.66 6.27
C VAL A 99 -15.02 -17.96 6.18
N PRO A 100 -15.67 -19.10 5.84
CA PRO A 100 -14.96 -20.34 5.54
C PRO A 100 -13.97 -20.13 4.41
N TYR A 101 -12.73 -20.62 4.55
CA TYR A 101 -11.69 -20.42 3.54
C TYR A 101 -12.06 -21.04 2.18
N GLY A 102 -12.86 -22.09 2.18
CA GLY A 102 -13.37 -22.74 0.96
C GLY A 102 -14.35 -21.88 0.13
N GLU A 103 -14.90 -20.80 0.72
CA GLU A 103 -15.74 -19.82 0.01
C GLU A 103 -14.96 -18.61 -0.50
N LEU A 104 -13.65 -18.63 -0.31
CA LEU A 104 -12.76 -17.54 -0.72
C LEU A 104 -11.89 -17.99 -1.88
N ILE A 105 -11.71 -17.10 -2.84
CA ILE A 105 -10.60 -17.19 -3.80
C ILE A 105 -9.49 -16.31 -3.21
N HIS A 106 -8.42 -16.97 -2.75
CA HIS A 106 -7.23 -16.28 -2.24
C HIS A 106 -6.13 -16.31 -3.30
N ILE A 107 -5.75 -15.16 -3.81
CA ILE A 107 -4.65 -15.00 -4.76
C ILE A 107 -3.54 -14.22 -4.05
N ARG A 108 -2.34 -14.78 -4.04
CA ARG A 108 -1.18 -14.26 -3.34
C ARG A 108 0.00 -14.09 -4.27
N ARG A 109 0.87 -13.16 -3.92
CA ARG A 109 2.10 -12.85 -4.64
C ARG A 109 3.26 -12.80 -3.64
N HIS A 110 4.45 -13.22 -4.04
CA HIS A 110 5.65 -13.21 -3.20
C HIS A 110 5.46 -13.90 -1.83
N PHE A 111 4.99 -15.14 -1.85
CA PHE A 111 4.77 -15.96 -0.65
C PHE A 111 5.97 -16.85 -0.31
N CYS A 112 7.17 -16.27 -0.23
CA CYS A 112 8.40 -17.02 0.01
C CYS A 112 8.68 -17.28 1.50
N ARG A 113 8.16 -16.45 2.39
CA ARG A 113 8.40 -16.52 3.84
C ARG A 113 7.26 -17.14 4.60
N ASP A 114 6.05 -16.87 4.18
CA ASP A 114 4.81 -17.36 4.78
C ASP A 114 4.13 -18.30 3.79
N GLU A 115 3.71 -19.47 4.26
CA GLU A 115 3.01 -20.45 3.42
C GLU A 115 1.57 -20.01 3.12
N LEU A 116 1.00 -19.12 3.92
CA LEU A 116 -0.41 -18.72 3.86
C LEU A 116 -0.63 -17.39 3.17
N PHE A 117 0.22 -16.39 3.44
CA PHE A 117 0.06 -15.04 2.92
C PHE A 117 1.22 -14.63 2.00
N GLY A 118 0.92 -13.73 1.09
CA GLY A 118 1.97 -13.04 0.32
C GLY A 118 2.68 -12.00 1.20
N ASP A 119 3.99 -11.88 1.03
CA ASP A 119 4.83 -10.94 1.77
C ASP A 119 4.47 -9.48 1.42
N PRO A 120 4.20 -8.61 2.39
CA PRO A 120 3.91 -7.22 2.12
C PRO A 120 5.17 -6.45 1.72
N GLU A 121 5.26 -6.02 0.47
CA GLU A 121 6.38 -5.20 -0.04
C GLU A 121 6.44 -3.81 0.63
N GLY A 122 5.34 -3.35 1.19
CA GLY A 122 5.27 -2.04 1.86
C GLY A 122 6.28 -1.86 2.99
N LYS A 123 6.66 -2.94 3.68
CA LYS A 123 7.69 -2.88 4.72
C LYS A 123 9.09 -2.67 4.15
N ILE A 124 9.39 -3.28 3.01
CA ILE A 124 10.69 -3.18 2.34
C ILE A 124 10.85 -1.78 1.75
N LEU A 125 9.80 -1.24 1.16
CA LEU A 125 9.79 0.08 0.53
C LEU A 125 9.59 1.23 1.52
N ALA A 126 9.21 0.96 2.77
CA ALA A 126 8.88 1.99 3.74
C ALA A 126 10.07 2.93 4.03
N GLU A 127 11.28 2.38 4.12
CA GLU A 127 12.50 3.14 4.35
C GLU A 127 12.81 4.06 3.17
N ASP A 128 12.74 3.55 1.94
CA ASP A 128 12.99 4.32 0.72
C ASP A 128 11.93 5.41 0.52
N ILE A 129 10.66 5.12 0.80
CA ILE A 129 9.58 6.11 0.74
C ILE A 129 9.80 7.22 1.77
N ASN A 130 10.24 6.87 2.98
CA ASN A 130 10.53 7.86 4.03
C ASN A 130 11.74 8.72 3.65
N LEU A 131 12.79 8.12 3.09
CA LEU A 131 13.93 8.84 2.56
C LEU A 131 13.52 9.81 1.45
N LEU A 132 12.73 9.36 0.48
CA LEU A 132 12.20 10.21 -0.59
C LEU A 132 11.37 11.37 -0.07
N LYS A 133 10.52 11.14 0.93
CA LYS A 133 9.75 12.21 1.59
C LYS A 133 10.66 13.24 2.27
N ALA A 134 11.69 12.77 2.98
CA ALA A 134 12.67 13.64 3.64
C ALA A 134 13.44 14.48 2.62
N VAL A 135 13.95 13.88 1.56
CA VAL A 135 14.66 14.58 0.47
C VAL A 135 13.75 15.62 -0.20
N LYS A 136 12.52 15.25 -0.54
CA LYS A 136 11.55 16.18 -1.12
C LYS A 136 11.28 17.37 -0.22
N THR A 137 11.12 17.14 1.07
CA THR A 137 10.93 18.22 2.06
C THR A 137 12.16 19.12 2.18
N ALA A 138 13.36 18.52 2.21
CA ALA A 138 14.60 19.27 2.23
C ALA A 138 14.77 20.16 1.00
N VAL A 139 14.53 19.63 -0.20
CA VAL A 139 14.58 20.39 -1.46
C VAL A 139 13.57 21.55 -1.44
N ILE A 140 12.33 21.31 -1.04
CA ILE A 140 11.30 22.35 -0.93
C ILE A 140 11.76 23.45 0.05
N ASN A 141 12.33 23.07 1.19
CA ASN A 141 12.82 24.02 2.18
C ASN A 141 14.00 24.83 1.66
N VAL A 142 14.94 24.18 0.95
CA VAL A 142 16.06 24.89 0.30
C VAL A 142 15.52 25.92 -0.70
N VAL A 143 14.61 25.52 -1.60
CA VAL A 143 14.04 26.43 -2.61
C VAL A 143 13.29 27.58 -1.96
N LYS A 144 12.48 27.33 -0.91
CA LYS A 144 11.75 28.38 -0.19
C LYS A 144 12.64 29.34 0.57
N ASN A 145 13.78 28.89 1.05
CA ASN A 145 14.68 29.67 1.89
C ASN A 145 15.90 30.20 1.16
N PHE A 146 16.11 29.75 -0.10
CA PHE A 146 17.28 30.14 -0.90
C PHE A 146 17.42 31.68 -1.11
N THR A 147 16.29 32.37 -1.13
CA THR A 147 16.26 33.84 -1.32
C THR A 147 16.30 34.64 -0.01
N LYS A 148 16.34 34.01 1.15
CA LYS A 148 16.29 34.67 2.46
C LYS A 148 17.60 34.46 3.21
N LEU A 149 18.48 35.45 3.14
CA LEU A 149 19.60 35.59 4.08
C LEU A 149 18.99 35.85 5.47
N ARG A 150 19.07 34.89 6.39
CA ARG A 150 18.39 34.99 7.69
C ARG A 150 19.22 35.73 8.75
N GLY A 151 20.49 35.89 8.54
CA GLY A 151 21.33 36.64 9.48
C GLY A 151 22.76 36.76 8.99
N ILE A 152 23.39 37.85 9.37
CA ILE A 152 24.83 38.10 9.24
C ILE A 152 25.34 38.35 10.65
N ILE A 153 26.36 37.60 11.07
CA ILE A 153 27.07 37.89 12.30
C ILE A 153 28.32 38.68 11.93
N GLN A 154 28.41 39.94 12.38
CA GLN A 154 29.57 40.77 12.22
C GLN A 154 30.17 41.08 13.60
N TRP A 155 31.45 40.81 13.76
CA TRP A 155 32.17 41.09 14.97
C TRP A 155 32.77 42.49 14.88
N THR A 156 32.39 43.39 15.78
CA THR A 156 32.87 44.79 15.80
C THR A 156 33.89 45.01 16.89
N GLY A 157 34.64 44.02 17.30
CA GLY A 157 35.68 44.15 18.32
C GLY A 157 36.43 42.85 18.56
N THR A 158 37.48 42.89 19.39
CA THR A 158 38.27 41.72 19.74
C THR A 158 37.48 40.81 20.68
N VAL A 159 36.91 39.75 20.15
CA VAL A 159 36.19 38.74 20.92
C VAL A 159 37.10 37.53 21.10
N ARG A 160 37.08 36.91 22.30
CA ARG A 160 37.87 35.71 22.57
C ARG A 160 37.41 34.58 21.66
N PRO A 161 38.34 33.73 21.14
CA PRO A 161 37.97 32.62 20.24
C PRO A 161 36.93 31.67 20.82
N GLU A 162 36.97 31.43 22.13
CA GLU A 162 36.02 30.54 22.85
C GLU A 162 34.60 31.15 22.84
N ASP A 163 34.46 32.45 22.99
CA ASP A 163 33.17 33.14 22.95
C ASP A 163 32.60 33.18 21.52
N GLN A 164 33.47 33.34 20.52
CA GLN A 164 33.08 33.25 19.10
C GLN A 164 32.49 31.87 18.77
N GLU A 165 33.16 30.81 19.19
CA GLU A 165 32.70 29.45 18.92
C GLU A 165 31.37 29.14 19.64
N SER A 166 31.22 29.59 20.88
CA SER A 166 29.98 29.38 21.66
C SER A 166 28.80 30.10 21.04
N MET A 167 28.98 31.34 20.60
CA MET A 167 27.94 32.11 19.90
C MET A 167 27.64 31.56 18.52
N TRP A 168 28.68 31.11 17.79
CA TRP A 168 28.49 30.44 16.52
C TRP A 168 27.64 29.17 16.65
N ARG A 169 27.94 28.33 17.63
CA ARG A 169 27.14 27.11 17.88
C ARG A 169 25.69 27.44 18.20
N LYS A 170 25.44 28.43 19.07
CA LYS A 170 24.08 28.89 19.38
C LYS A 170 23.34 29.41 18.15
N PHE A 171 24.05 30.13 17.28
CA PHE A 171 23.47 30.65 16.04
C PHE A 171 23.15 29.51 15.06
N VAL A 172 24.06 28.57 14.87
CA VAL A 172 23.86 27.39 14.02
C VAL A 172 22.69 26.57 14.54
N ASP A 173 22.62 26.31 15.84
CA ASP A 173 21.52 25.52 16.44
C ASP A 173 20.17 26.23 16.29
N SER A 174 20.15 27.57 16.33
CA SER A 174 18.91 28.36 16.19
C SER A 174 18.45 28.50 14.73
N PHE A 175 19.38 28.51 13.76
CA PHE A 175 19.09 28.90 12.39
C PHE A 175 19.44 27.84 11.32
N ALA A 176 20.31 26.88 11.59
CA ALA A 176 20.86 25.91 10.63
C ALA A 176 20.46 24.48 10.92
N GLY A 177 19.24 24.22 11.38
CA GLY A 177 18.73 22.87 11.53
C GLY A 177 18.29 22.25 10.19
N PRO A 178 18.30 20.92 10.03
CA PRO A 178 17.85 20.24 8.82
C PRO A 178 16.40 20.58 8.46
N SER A 179 15.61 21.03 9.42
CA SER A 179 14.25 21.54 9.20
C SER A 179 14.19 22.97 8.67
N ASN A 180 15.25 23.74 8.80
CA ASN A 180 15.24 25.17 8.51
C ASN A 180 15.88 25.56 7.16
N GLY A 181 16.71 24.72 6.55
CA GLY A 181 17.26 24.88 5.19
C GLY A 181 17.98 26.22 4.93
N SER A 182 18.47 26.88 5.96
CA SER A 182 19.08 28.20 5.84
C SER A 182 20.59 28.13 6.02
N GLY A 183 21.31 28.65 5.03
CA GLY A 183 22.75 28.91 5.15
C GLY A 183 23.04 30.11 6.04
N ALA A 184 24.02 30.00 6.93
CA ALA A 184 24.58 31.10 7.67
C ALA A 184 25.89 31.52 7.01
N LEU A 185 26.08 32.84 6.81
CA LEU A 185 27.34 33.41 6.28
C LEU A 185 28.12 34.04 7.42
N LEU A 186 29.36 33.63 7.60
CA LEU A 186 30.32 34.26 8.53
C LEU A 186 31.16 35.24 7.77
N ILE A 187 31.19 36.49 8.24
CA ILE A 187 32.08 37.54 7.72
C ILE A 187 33.02 37.94 8.86
N PHE A 188 34.32 37.74 8.64
CA PHE A 188 35.37 38.26 9.50
C PHE A 188 35.79 39.62 8.98
N SER A 189 35.89 40.60 9.85
CA SER A 189 36.46 41.91 9.55
C SER A 189 37.73 42.11 10.34
#